data_a1ec8802ee78f393371b2d9606c7ee3f
#
_entry.id   a1ec8802ee78f393371b2d9606c7ee3f
#
_cell.length_a   1.000
_cell.length_b   1.000
_cell.length_c   1.000
_cell.angle_alpha   90.00
_cell.angle_beta   90.00
_cell.angle_gamma   90.00
#
_symmetry.space_group_name_H-M   'P 1'
#
loop_
_entity.id
_entity.type
_entity.pdbx_description
1 polymer ?
#
loop_
_entity_poly.entity_id
_entity_poly.type
_entity_poly.pdbx_seq_one_letter_code
_entity_poly.pdbx_strand_id
1 'polypeptide(L)'
;MPAAIDFYFEFSSPYGYFAAERIEALAERHGRTVDWHPLLLGVIFKSTGVLPLTQVPLKRDYVKRDWERISRLTGIPFKMPAVFPIASHHASRAVLFVARSNEQAAKDLTLALYRACYVDGQNIGEADVVCAVAKGIGLDADAIAEGMADPAVKDQLKHEVGAAEARGVFGSPFVIVDGEPFWGFDRFDMLEAWLERGGF
;
A
#
# COMPACT_ATOMS: atom_id res chain seq x y z
N MET A 1 -1.66 -21.11 15.38
CA MET A 1 -2.45 -20.34 14.40
C MET A 1 -1.63 -20.28 13.12
N PRO A 2 -2.23 -20.29 11.94
CA PRO A 2 -1.48 -20.12 10.69
C PRO A 2 -0.77 -18.76 10.71
N ALA A 3 0.38 -18.63 10.01
CA ALA A 3 1.14 -17.39 9.95
C ALA A 3 0.35 -16.27 9.28
N ALA A 4 0.61 -15.02 9.63
CA ALA A 4 0.03 -13.88 8.97
C ALA A 4 0.47 -13.80 7.50
N ILE A 5 -0.29 -13.13 6.67
CA ILE A 5 0.06 -12.78 5.29
C ILE A 5 0.80 -11.45 5.33
N ASP A 6 2.02 -11.39 4.84
CA ASP A 6 2.74 -10.11 4.70
C ASP A 6 2.23 -9.38 3.45
N PHE A 7 1.69 -8.19 3.60
CA PHE A 7 1.20 -7.34 2.52
C PHE A 7 2.02 -6.06 2.42
N TYR A 8 2.82 -5.96 1.36
CA TYR A 8 3.66 -4.80 1.06
C TYR A 8 2.92 -3.87 0.09
N PHE A 9 2.71 -2.65 0.54
CA PHE A 9 1.95 -1.64 -0.20
C PHE A 9 2.70 -0.32 -0.33
N GLU A 10 2.32 0.47 -1.32
CA GLU A 10 2.86 1.82 -1.56
C GLU A 10 1.76 2.73 -2.12
N PHE A 11 1.59 3.89 -1.51
CA PHE A 11 0.50 4.81 -1.84
C PHE A 11 0.52 5.36 -3.27
N SER A 12 1.69 5.41 -3.92
CA SER A 12 1.82 5.80 -5.33
C SER A 12 1.51 4.65 -6.30
N SER A 13 1.03 3.50 -5.80
CA SER A 13 0.64 2.35 -6.61
C SER A 13 -0.88 2.21 -6.70
N PRO A 14 -1.53 2.50 -7.85
CA PRO A 14 -2.94 2.20 -8.05
C PRO A 14 -3.28 0.71 -7.89
N TYR A 15 -2.38 -0.19 -8.31
CA TYR A 15 -2.56 -1.63 -8.06
C TYR A 15 -2.49 -1.96 -6.57
N GLY A 16 -1.65 -1.23 -5.79
CA GLY A 16 -1.59 -1.33 -4.34
C GLY A 16 -2.91 -0.91 -3.68
N TYR A 17 -3.55 0.14 -4.21
CA TYR A 17 -4.88 0.57 -3.75
C TYR A 17 -5.94 -0.52 -3.94
N PHE A 18 -6.06 -1.10 -5.15
CA PHE A 18 -7.02 -2.17 -5.40
C PHE A 18 -6.77 -3.40 -4.53
N ALA A 19 -5.50 -3.71 -4.27
CA ALA A 19 -5.11 -4.80 -3.39
C ALA A 19 -5.48 -4.52 -1.94
N ALA A 20 -5.23 -3.31 -1.44
CA ALA A 20 -5.57 -2.88 -0.09
C ALA A 20 -7.08 -2.99 0.21
N GLU A 21 -7.94 -2.69 -0.78
CA GLU A 21 -9.39 -2.82 -0.65
C GLU A 21 -9.87 -4.29 -0.60
N ARG A 22 -9.02 -5.28 -0.87
CA ARG A 22 -9.42 -6.69 -0.97
C ARG A 22 -8.68 -7.65 -0.07
N ILE A 23 -7.47 -7.31 0.38
CA ILE A 23 -6.57 -8.27 1.03
C ILE A 23 -7.12 -8.79 2.37
N GLU A 24 -7.73 -7.93 3.19
CA GLU A 24 -8.29 -8.35 4.49
C GLU A 24 -9.44 -9.34 4.29
N ALA A 25 -10.39 -9.05 3.39
CA ALA A 25 -11.50 -9.95 3.12
C ALA A 25 -11.05 -11.27 2.51
N LEU A 26 -9.96 -11.26 1.72
CA LEU A 26 -9.36 -12.49 1.20
C LEU A 26 -8.76 -13.29 2.34
N ALA A 27 -7.96 -12.69 3.21
CA ALA A 27 -7.32 -13.35 4.33
C ALA A 27 -8.35 -13.94 5.32
N GLU A 28 -9.39 -13.16 5.65
CA GLU A 28 -10.46 -13.57 6.56
C GLU A 28 -11.18 -14.85 6.09
N ARG A 29 -11.47 -14.98 4.78
CA ARG A 29 -12.09 -16.20 4.22
C ARG A 29 -11.26 -17.46 4.45
N HIS A 30 -9.94 -17.31 4.62
CA HIS A 30 -9.00 -18.41 4.86
C HIS A 30 -8.50 -18.48 6.31
N GLY A 31 -9.14 -17.74 7.23
CA GLY A 31 -8.77 -17.73 8.66
C GLY A 31 -7.37 -17.20 8.92
N ARG A 32 -6.89 -16.27 8.06
CA ARG A 32 -5.57 -15.63 8.17
C ARG A 32 -5.72 -14.17 8.59
N THR A 33 -4.66 -13.62 9.17
CA THR A 33 -4.47 -12.18 9.41
C THR A 33 -3.51 -11.60 8.39
N VAL A 34 -3.48 -10.28 8.29
CA VAL A 34 -2.59 -9.56 7.35
C VAL A 34 -1.72 -8.59 8.13
N ASP A 35 -0.41 -8.68 7.93
CA ASP A 35 0.58 -7.70 8.40
C ASP A 35 0.88 -6.71 7.26
N TRP A 36 0.67 -5.42 7.51
CA TRP A 36 0.75 -4.38 6.50
C TRP A 36 2.09 -3.64 6.57
N HIS A 37 2.83 -3.64 5.48
CA HIS A 37 4.18 -3.08 5.36
C HIS A 37 4.22 -1.95 4.34
N PRO A 38 4.31 -0.68 4.76
CA PRO A 38 4.44 0.42 3.82
C PRO A 38 5.81 0.44 3.15
N LEU A 39 5.82 0.69 1.83
CA LEU A 39 7.02 0.79 1.02
C LEU A 39 7.26 2.23 0.54
N LEU A 40 8.47 2.47 0.03
CA LEU A 40 8.83 3.62 -0.79
C LEU A 40 9.37 3.11 -2.12
N LEU A 41 8.50 2.95 -3.13
CA LEU A 41 8.91 2.45 -4.45
C LEU A 41 10.00 3.28 -5.10
N GLY A 42 10.03 4.59 -4.86
CA GLY A 42 11.12 5.45 -5.35
C GLY A 42 12.51 5.05 -4.83
N VAL A 43 12.60 4.44 -3.65
CA VAL A 43 13.85 3.87 -3.11
C VAL A 43 14.18 2.56 -3.83
N ILE A 44 13.21 1.64 -3.89
CA ILE A 44 13.35 0.31 -4.53
C ILE A 44 13.69 0.46 -6.02
N PHE A 45 13.08 1.40 -6.74
CA PHE A 45 13.39 1.64 -8.15
C PHE A 45 14.82 2.16 -8.38
N LYS A 46 15.38 2.90 -7.40
CA LYS A 46 16.79 3.31 -7.46
C LYS A 46 17.74 2.12 -7.33
N SER A 47 17.45 1.19 -6.43
CA SER A 47 18.31 0.01 -6.20
C SER A 47 18.21 -1.00 -7.35
N THR A 48 17.03 -1.17 -7.95
CA THR A 48 16.76 -2.13 -9.03
C THR A 48 16.99 -1.58 -10.43
N GLY A 49 17.12 -0.26 -10.61
CA GLY A 49 17.23 0.38 -11.91
C GLY A 49 15.92 0.38 -12.73
N VAL A 50 14.79 0.02 -12.12
CA VAL A 50 13.49 -0.04 -12.78
C VAL A 50 12.84 1.35 -12.81
N LEU A 51 12.14 1.67 -13.90
CA LEU A 51 11.35 2.89 -14.02
C LEU A 51 9.89 2.63 -13.65
N PRO A 52 9.20 3.63 -13.05
CA PRO A 52 7.75 3.58 -12.90
C PRO A 52 7.06 3.30 -14.24
N LEU A 53 6.03 2.46 -14.26
CA LEU A 53 5.32 2.09 -15.50
C LEU A 53 4.80 3.31 -16.28
N THR A 54 4.45 4.38 -15.58
CA THR A 54 4.01 5.65 -16.16
C THR A 54 5.12 6.44 -16.86
N GLN A 55 6.38 6.10 -16.62
CA GLN A 55 7.55 6.71 -17.28
C GLN A 55 8.09 5.84 -18.44
N VAL A 56 7.60 4.61 -18.57
CA VAL A 56 8.01 3.71 -19.66
C VAL A 56 7.14 3.99 -20.89
N PRO A 57 7.75 4.39 -22.04
CA PRO A 57 7.01 4.55 -23.30
C PRO A 57 6.17 3.30 -23.61
N LEU A 58 5.03 3.46 -24.27
CA LEU A 58 4.03 2.43 -24.60
C LEU A 58 3.30 1.82 -23.38
N LYS A 59 3.93 1.69 -22.21
CA LYS A 59 3.26 1.16 -21.01
C LYS A 59 2.38 2.19 -20.33
N ARG A 60 2.75 3.46 -20.38
CA ARG A 60 2.04 4.56 -19.69
C ARG A 60 0.54 4.62 -20.00
N ASP A 61 0.17 4.52 -21.26
CA ASP A 61 -1.23 4.65 -21.68
C ASP A 61 -1.99 3.32 -21.44
N TYR A 62 -1.28 2.19 -21.53
CA TYR A 62 -1.85 0.89 -21.20
C TYR A 62 -2.24 0.81 -19.72
N VAL A 63 -1.32 1.16 -18.79
CA VAL A 63 -1.60 1.04 -17.35
C VAL A 63 -2.75 1.93 -16.89
N LYS A 64 -2.92 3.13 -17.48
CA LYS A 64 -4.06 4.00 -17.18
C LYS A 64 -5.39 3.33 -17.55
N ARG A 65 -5.47 2.73 -18.74
CA ARG A 65 -6.66 1.96 -19.17
C ARG A 65 -6.88 0.73 -18.31
N ASP A 66 -5.80 0.12 -17.83
CA ASP A 66 -5.88 -1.07 -17.00
C ASP A 66 -6.46 -0.76 -15.62
N TRP A 67 -6.02 0.32 -14.97
CA TRP A 67 -6.61 0.78 -13.70
C TRP A 67 -8.11 1.09 -13.82
N GLU A 68 -8.52 1.76 -14.89
CA GLU A 68 -9.95 2.01 -15.17
C GLU A 68 -10.72 0.70 -15.42
N ARG A 69 -10.10 -0.28 -16.07
CA ARG A 69 -10.69 -1.60 -16.31
C ARG A 69 -10.87 -2.37 -15.00
N ILE A 70 -9.87 -2.37 -14.13
CA ILE A 70 -9.92 -2.99 -12.81
C ILE A 70 -11.04 -2.35 -11.98
N SER A 71 -11.12 -1.02 -11.95
CA SER A 71 -12.17 -0.30 -11.25
C SER A 71 -13.57 -0.73 -11.71
N ARG A 72 -13.80 -0.79 -13.04
CA ARG A 72 -15.09 -1.26 -13.60
C ARG A 72 -15.38 -2.73 -13.27
N LEU A 73 -14.36 -3.59 -13.31
CA LEU A 73 -14.52 -5.02 -13.05
C LEU A 73 -14.82 -5.31 -11.57
N THR A 74 -14.13 -4.60 -10.68
CA THR A 74 -14.20 -4.86 -9.23
C THR A 74 -15.25 -4.03 -8.51
N GLY A 75 -15.74 -2.95 -9.13
CA GLY A 75 -16.62 -1.96 -8.51
C GLY A 75 -15.89 -1.02 -7.53
N ILE A 76 -14.57 -1.16 -7.34
CA ILE A 76 -13.76 -0.28 -6.50
C ILE A 76 -13.61 1.07 -7.21
N PRO A 77 -14.10 2.18 -6.63
CA PRO A 77 -14.04 3.49 -7.28
C PRO A 77 -12.58 3.93 -7.47
N PHE A 78 -12.27 4.49 -8.64
CA PHE A 78 -10.93 4.94 -8.98
C PHE A 78 -10.96 6.19 -9.83
N LYS A 79 -10.13 7.17 -9.44
CA LYS A 79 -9.84 8.37 -10.20
C LYS A 79 -8.35 8.67 -10.09
N MET A 80 -7.71 8.91 -11.24
CA MET A 80 -6.30 9.30 -11.25
C MET A 80 -6.12 10.67 -10.58
N PRO A 81 -5.25 10.80 -9.55
CA PRO A 81 -4.99 12.08 -8.91
C PRO A 81 -4.26 13.03 -9.86
N ALA A 82 -4.43 14.34 -9.66
CA ALA A 82 -3.78 15.37 -10.48
C ALA A 82 -2.25 15.38 -10.30
N VAL A 83 -1.78 15.07 -9.11
CA VAL A 83 -0.35 14.93 -8.79
C VAL A 83 0.01 13.44 -8.75
N PHE A 84 0.87 13.01 -9.68
CA PHE A 84 1.34 11.63 -9.76
C PHE A 84 2.71 11.56 -10.45
N PRO A 85 3.69 10.78 -9.95
CA PRO A 85 3.63 9.96 -8.75
C PRO A 85 3.55 10.77 -7.47
N ILE A 86 3.05 10.15 -6.39
CA ILE A 86 2.83 10.81 -5.11
C ILE A 86 4.08 10.65 -4.24
N ALA A 87 4.44 11.71 -3.51
CA ALA A 87 5.47 11.63 -2.47
C ALA A 87 4.89 11.00 -1.20
N SER A 88 4.90 9.66 -1.12
CA SER A 88 4.17 8.89 -0.11
C SER A 88 4.78 8.84 1.30
N HIS A 89 5.95 9.44 1.51
CA HIS A 89 6.70 9.29 2.76
C HIS A 89 5.96 9.84 4.00
N HIS A 90 5.15 10.91 3.87
CA HIS A 90 4.34 11.42 4.98
C HIS A 90 3.24 10.43 5.35
N ALA A 91 2.48 9.95 4.37
CA ALA A 91 1.45 8.94 4.56
C ALA A 91 2.01 7.65 5.18
N SER A 92 3.13 7.14 4.67
CA SER A 92 3.78 5.93 5.19
C SER A 92 4.27 6.10 6.64
N ARG A 93 4.82 7.27 7.00
CA ARG A 93 5.21 7.58 8.39
C ARG A 93 4.01 7.66 9.32
N ALA A 94 2.93 8.33 8.89
CA ALA A 94 1.70 8.41 9.69
C ALA A 94 1.16 7.02 10.01
N VAL A 95 1.11 6.12 9.03
CA VAL A 95 0.67 4.72 9.23
C VAL A 95 1.59 4.00 10.21
N LEU A 96 2.92 4.07 10.05
CA LEU A 96 3.86 3.44 10.98
C LEU A 96 3.77 3.99 12.40
N PHE A 97 3.55 5.30 12.54
CA PHE A 97 3.34 5.93 13.84
C PHE A 97 2.10 5.37 14.55
N VAL A 98 0.97 5.30 13.84
CA VAL A 98 -0.29 4.76 14.39
C VAL A 98 -0.15 3.28 14.71
N ALA A 99 0.52 2.49 13.87
CA ALA A 99 0.71 1.06 14.07
C ALA A 99 1.45 0.71 15.38
N ARG A 100 2.28 1.62 15.92
CA ARG A 100 2.96 1.42 17.21
C ARG A 100 2.00 1.22 18.38
N SER A 101 0.79 1.74 18.29
CA SER A 101 -0.22 1.67 19.36
C SER A 101 -1.48 0.93 18.96
N ASN A 102 -1.83 0.94 17.68
CA ASN A 102 -3.07 0.32 17.20
C ASN A 102 -2.94 -0.05 15.70
N GLU A 103 -2.72 -1.34 15.45
CA GLU A 103 -2.58 -1.89 14.10
C GLU A 103 -3.86 -1.73 13.28
N GLN A 104 -5.04 -1.91 13.88
CA GLN A 104 -6.30 -1.75 13.15
C GLN A 104 -6.50 -0.29 12.72
N ALA A 105 -6.24 0.67 13.59
CA ALA A 105 -6.32 2.09 13.23
C ALA A 105 -5.31 2.46 12.13
N ALA A 106 -4.14 1.81 12.08
CA ALA A 106 -3.17 2.00 10.99
C ALA A 106 -3.68 1.46 9.66
N LYS A 107 -4.37 0.30 9.65
CA LYS A 107 -5.03 -0.24 8.47
C LYS A 107 -6.16 0.67 7.98
N ASP A 108 -6.99 1.15 8.91
CA ASP A 108 -8.08 2.09 8.61
C ASP A 108 -7.53 3.41 8.03
N LEU A 109 -6.44 3.94 8.61
CA LEU A 109 -5.75 5.12 8.08
C LEU A 109 -5.19 4.86 6.68
N THR A 110 -4.60 3.70 6.43
CA THR A 110 -4.08 3.33 5.12
C THR A 110 -5.19 3.33 4.06
N LEU A 111 -6.32 2.71 4.34
CA LEU A 111 -7.47 2.70 3.43
C LEU A 111 -8.04 4.11 3.22
N ALA A 112 -8.16 4.92 4.29
CA ALA A 112 -8.64 6.29 4.19
C ALA A 112 -7.71 7.16 3.31
N LEU A 113 -6.38 7.03 3.46
CA LEU A 113 -5.40 7.74 2.65
C LEU A 113 -5.44 7.29 1.18
N TYR A 114 -5.58 6.01 0.90
CA TYR A 114 -5.76 5.52 -0.46
C TYR A 114 -7.03 6.08 -1.11
N ARG A 115 -8.15 6.10 -0.39
CA ARG A 115 -9.42 6.65 -0.89
C ARG A 115 -9.33 8.16 -1.09
N ALA A 116 -8.74 8.90 -0.14
CA ALA A 116 -8.47 10.32 -0.30
C ALA A 116 -7.69 10.60 -1.60
N CYS A 117 -6.70 9.78 -1.91
CA CYS A 117 -5.90 9.91 -3.12
C CYS A 117 -6.66 9.48 -4.39
N TYR A 118 -7.19 8.25 -4.43
CA TYR A 118 -7.69 7.62 -5.66
C TYR A 118 -9.22 7.69 -5.84
N VAL A 119 -9.95 8.30 -4.93
CA VAL A 119 -11.37 8.61 -5.09
C VAL A 119 -11.60 10.11 -5.08
N ASP A 120 -11.07 10.78 -4.04
CA ASP A 120 -11.30 12.21 -3.84
C ASP A 120 -10.27 13.09 -4.59
N GLY A 121 -9.16 12.51 -5.05
CA GLY A 121 -8.12 13.19 -5.82
C GLY A 121 -7.24 14.13 -4.97
N GLN A 122 -7.17 13.89 -3.66
CA GLN A 122 -6.36 14.67 -2.71
C GLN A 122 -4.87 14.31 -2.83
N ASN A 123 -3.99 15.30 -2.62
CA ASN A 123 -2.55 15.06 -2.63
C ASN A 123 -2.06 14.64 -1.24
N ILE A 124 -2.06 13.35 -0.95
CA ILE A 124 -1.54 12.78 0.31
C ILE A 124 -0.01 12.85 0.46
N GLY A 125 0.69 13.48 -0.48
CA GLY A 125 2.09 13.88 -0.34
C GLY A 125 2.27 15.06 0.60
N GLU A 126 1.21 15.85 0.82
CA GLU A 126 1.19 17.00 1.73
C GLU A 126 0.84 16.54 3.14
N ALA A 127 1.66 16.97 4.14
CA ALA A 127 1.46 16.58 5.54
C ALA A 127 0.09 17.01 6.08
N ASP A 128 -0.36 18.21 5.73
CA ASP A 128 -1.65 18.74 6.18
C ASP A 128 -2.84 17.92 5.67
N VAL A 129 -2.74 17.38 4.44
CA VAL A 129 -3.76 16.48 3.87
C VAL A 129 -3.78 15.17 4.65
N VAL A 130 -2.62 14.60 4.98
CA VAL A 130 -2.52 13.38 5.80
C VAL A 130 -3.18 13.59 7.17
N CYS A 131 -2.88 14.72 7.83
CA CYS A 131 -3.49 15.10 9.12
C CYS A 131 -5.01 15.25 9.00
N ALA A 132 -5.50 15.90 7.93
CA ALA A 132 -6.93 16.09 7.70
C ALA A 132 -7.66 14.75 7.50
N VAL A 133 -7.08 13.82 6.73
CA VAL A 133 -7.62 12.46 6.53
C VAL A 133 -7.64 11.70 7.86
N ALA A 134 -6.55 11.72 8.63
CA ALA A 134 -6.47 11.07 9.92
C ALA A 134 -7.55 11.59 10.89
N LYS A 135 -7.74 12.91 10.95
CA LYS A 135 -8.81 13.56 11.74
C LYS A 135 -10.20 13.10 11.28
N GLY A 136 -10.41 12.94 9.97
CA GLY A 136 -11.68 12.48 9.39
C GLY A 136 -12.12 11.09 9.86
N ILE A 137 -11.17 10.25 10.29
CA ILE A 137 -11.43 8.91 10.87
C ILE A 137 -11.28 8.87 12.39
N GLY A 138 -11.21 10.02 13.05
CA GLY A 138 -11.19 10.13 14.51
C GLY A 138 -9.82 10.02 15.16
N LEU A 139 -8.72 10.10 14.40
CA LEU A 139 -7.36 10.14 14.94
C LEU A 139 -6.96 11.57 15.30
N ASP A 140 -6.04 11.69 16.26
CA ASP A 140 -5.48 12.99 16.69
C ASP A 140 -4.51 13.53 15.62
N ALA A 141 -4.92 14.60 14.94
CA ALA A 141 -4.16 15.23 13.87
C ALA A 141 -2.82 15.81 14.32
N ASP A 142 -2.75 16.34 15.56
CA ASP A 142 -1.53 16.93 16.10
C ASP A 142 -0.52 15.83 16.43
N ALA A 143 -0.97 14.74 17.04
CA ALA A 143 -0.13 13.54 17.27
C ALA A 143 0.37 12.94 15.95
N ILE A 144 -0.45 12.93 14.89
CA ILE A 144 -0.03 12.45 13.56
C ILE A 144 1.05 13.38 12.96
N ALA A 145 0.90 14.70 13.09
CA ALA A 145 1.91 15.65 12.63
C ALA A 145 3.26 15.46 13.33
N GLU A 146 3.25 15.31 14.65
CA GLU A 146 4.43 15.00 15.46
C GLU A 146 5.05 13.65 15.04
N GLY A 147 4.23 12.61 14.89
CA GLY A 147 4.68 11.28 14.46
C GLY A 147 5.33 11.27 13.09
N MET A 148 4.79 12.02 12.12
CA MET A 148 5.42 12.16 10.78
C MET A 148 6.78 12.86 10.84
N ALA A 149 6.97 13.79 11.80
CA ALA A 149 8.21 14.52 12.00
C ALA A 149 9.25 13.72 12.82
N ASP A 150 8.82 12.71 13.59
CA ASP A 150 9.68 11.93 14.50
C ASP A 150 10.82 11.24 13.74
N PRO A 151 12.10 11.53 14.08
CA PRO A 151 13.24 10.84 13.48
C PRO A 151 13.18 9.30 13.64
N ALA A 152 12.65 8.79 14.76
CA ALA A 152 12.52 7.36 14.99
C ALA A 152 11.52 6.70 14.03
N VAL A 153 10.43 7.38 13.67
CA VAL A 153 9.47 6.91 12.64
C VAL A 153 10.10 6.94 11.25
N LYS A 154 10.90 7.97 10.97
CA LYS A 154 11.63 8.07 9.70
C LYS A 154 12.64 6.93 9.55
N ASP A 155 13.38 6.61 10.62
CA ASP A 155 14.34 5.51 10.58
C ASP A 155 13.65 4.14 10.56
N GLN A 156 12.50 4.00 11.22
CA GLN A 156 11.64 2.80 11.11
C GLN A 156 11.22 2.58 9.65
N LEU A 157 10.74 3.61 8.94
CA LEU A 157 10.35 3.47 7.53
C LEU A 157 11.51 3.04 6.63
N LYS A 158 12.73 3.57 6.87
CA LYS A 158 13.92 3.11 6.15
C LYS A 158 14.23 1.64 6.42
N HIS A 159 14.09 1.22 7.68
CA HIS A 159 14.29 -0.17 8.07
C HIS A 159 13.26 -1.09 7.40
N GLU A 160 11.98 -0.72 7.41
CA GLU A 160 10.91 -1.49 6.73
C GLU A 160 11.21 -1.68 5.24
N VAL A 161 11.60 -0.60 4.54
CA VAL A 161 11.95 -0.69 3.11
C VAL A 161 13.17 -1.59 2.90
N GLY A 162 14.22 -1.46 3.71
CA GLY A 162 15.42 -2.31 3.60
C GLY A 162 15.13 -3.78 3.93
N ALA A 163 14.29 -4.05 4.93
CA ALA A 163 13.86 -5.40 5.27
C ALA A 163 13.02 -6.04 4.14
N ALA A 164 12.15 -5.26 3.51
CA ALA A 164 11.37 -5.70 2.35
C ALA A 164 12.28 -6.05 1.16
N GLU A 165 13.27 -5.20 0.82
CA GLU A 165 14.26 -5.49 -0.23
C GLU A 165 15.06 -6.77 0.07
N ALA A 166 15.47 -6.98 1.32
CA ALA A 166 16.20 -8.19 1.74
C ALA A 166 15.33 -9.47 1.61
N ARG A 167 14.00 -9.34 1.66
CA ARG A 167 13.04 -10.43 1.41
C ARG A 167 12.67 -10.59 -0.07
N GLY A 168 13.30 -9.83 -0.97
CA GLY A 168 13.04 -9.90 -2.41
C GLY A 168 11.81 -9.11 -2.88
N VAL A 169 11.30 -8.19 -2.08
CA VAL A 169 10.17 -7.31 -2.47
C VAL A 169 10.69 -6.22 -3.39
N PHE A 170 10.15 -6.13 -4.60
CA PHE A 170 10.61 -5.20 -5.65
C PHE A 170 9.49 -4.32 -6.23
N GLY A 171 8.28 -4.43 -5.73
CA GLY A 171 7.11 -3.72 -6.28
C GLY A 171 5.93 -3.66 -5.31
N SER A 172 4.82 -3.08 -5.74
CA SER A 172 3.56 -2.98 -4.96
C SER A 172 2.35 -3.12 -5.89
N PRO A 173 1.30 -3.91 -5.49
CA PRO A 173 1.26 -4.73 -4.29
C PRO A 173 2.20 -5.93 -4.37
N PHE A 174 2.74 -6.33 -3.22
CA PHE A 174 3.51 -7.56 -3.10
C PHE A 174 3.01 -8.31 -1.86
N VAL A 175 2.76 -9.60 -1.98
CA VAL A 175 2.26 -10.43 -0.89
C VAL A 175 3.21 -11.58 -0.68
N ILE A 176 3.53 -11.89 0.58
CA ILE A 176 4.24 -13.13 0.92
C ILE A 176 3.35 -13.95 1.85
N VAL A 177 3.06 -15.17 1.47
CA VAL A 177 2.28 -16.11 2.28
C VAL A 177 3.01 -17.44 2.37
N ASP A 178 3.26 -17.90 3.60
CA ASP A 178 3.98 -19.15 3.87
C ASP A 178 5.35 -19.27 3.15
N GLY A 179 5.99 -18.08 2.92
CA GLY A 179 7.26 -17.97 2.19
C GLY A 179 7.14 -17.82 0.67
N GLU A 180 5.94 -17.98 0.10
CA GLU A 180 5.69 -17.85 -1.33
C GLU A 180 5.32 -16.41 -1.71
N PRO A 181 6.04 -15.79 -2.69
CA PRO A 181 5.80 -14.41 -3.10
C PRO A 181 4.80 -14.29 -4.25
N PHE A 182 3.89 -13.31 -4.16
CA PHE A 182 2.93 -12.93 -5.20
C PHE A 182 3.04 -11.43 -5.49
N TRP A 183 3.44 -11.07 -6.69
CA TRP A 183 3.54 -9.67 -7.10
C TRP A 183 2.46 -9.28 -8.09
N GLY A 184 1.69 -8.25 -7.74
CA GLY A 184 0.66 -7.66 -8.58
C GLY A 184 -0.76 -8.00 -8.12
N PHE A 185 -1.69 -7.08 -8.37
CA PHE A 185 -3.10 -7.29 -8.07
C PHE A 185 -3.73 -8.43 -8.89
N ASP A 186 -3.22 -8.65 -10.09
CA ASP A 186 -3.62 -9.73 -10.99
C ASP A 186 -3.23 -11.13 -10.50
N ARG A 187 -2.48 -11.24 -9.40
CA ARG A 187 -2.14 -12.51 -8.72
C ARG A 187 -3.11 -12.89 -7.60
N PHE A 188 -4.10 -12.06 -7.29
CA PHE A 188 -5.00 -12.31 -6.17
C PHE A 188 -5.83 -13.59 -6.32
N ASP A 189 -6.26 -13.95 -7.54
CA ASP A 189 -6.94 -15.23 -7.78
C ASP A 189 -5.98 -16.42 -7.58
N MET A 190 -4.71 -16.26 -7.93
CA MET A 190 -3.67 -17.27 -7.71
C MET A 190 -3.31 -17.38 -6.22
N LEU A 191 -3.23 -16.26 -5.51
CA LEU A 191 -3.05 -16.21 -4.06
C LEU A 191 -4.21 -16.91 -3.34
N GLU A 192 -5.45 -16.68 -3.75
CA GLU A 192 -6.62 -17.35 -3.19
C GLU A 192 -6.56 -18.87 -3.42
N ALA A 193 -6.24 -19.30 -4.62
CA ALA A 193 -6.05 -20.73 -4.93
C ALA A 193 -4.91 -21.38 -4.14
N TRP A 194 -3.84 -20.63 -3.84
CA TRP A 194 -2.74 -21.08 -2.98
C TRP A 194 -3.22 -21.32 -1.54
N LEU A 195 -3.97 -20.37 -0.98
CA LEU A 195 -4.53 -20.48 0.38
C LEU A 195 -5.55 -21.62 0.50
N GLU A 196 -6.38 -21.84 -0.53
CA GLU A 196 -7.36 -22.93 -0.56
C GLU A 196 -6.72 -24.32 -0.59
N ARG A 197 -5.62 -24.47 -1.32
CA ARG A 197 -4.98 -25.78 -1.56
C ARG A 197 -3.85 -26.10 -0.58
N GLY A 198 -3.37 -25.12 0.17
CA GLY A 198 -2.18 -25.23 1.00
C GLY A 198 -0.89 -25.26 0.17
N GLY A 199 -0.91 -24.63 -1.00
CA GLY A 199 0.19 -24.62 -1.97
C GLY A 199 -0.04 -25.46 -3.24
N PHE A 200 0.80 -25.27 -4.25
CA PHE A 200 0.87 -26.07 -5.49
C PHE A 200 2.24 -25.98 -6.15
#